data_4d12ac9ce90a62fdf3c97d8a412ecbec
#
_entry.id   4d12ac9ce90a62fdf3c97d8a412ecbec
#
_cell.length_a   1.000
_cell.length_b   1.000
_cell.length_c   1.000
_cell.angle_alpha   90.00
_cell.angle_beta   90.00
_cell.angle_gamma   90.00
#
_symmetry.space_group_name_H-M   'P 1'
#
loop_
_entity.id
_entity.type
_entity.pdbx_description
1 polymer ?
#
loop_
_entity_poly.entity_id
_entity_poly.type
_entity_poly.pdbx_seq_one_letter_code
_entity_poly.pdbx_strand_id
1 'polypeptide(L)'
;MGHEGTKYGEDGRPTCDCLLFDLDDTLYPVASGIGLDVMKNIQEYMVEKLGIDKSVSHELCILLYKQYGTTMAGLRAVGYQFDYDDFHGFVHGRLAYEKLKPDPVLRNILLSLPIRKLVFTNGDRLHASRAMKRLGIEDCFEGVLCFETLNPPSPTPVPSNKVEIFDIVKHLAHPEPGVELPRSPILCKPNIDAMLHALKLADINPQTTVSTK
;
A
#
# COMPACT_ATOMS: atom_id res chain seq x y z
N MET A 1 -5.77 22.84 23.66
CA MET A 1 -5.27 22.13 22.48
C MET A 1 -3.89 22.69 22.19
N GLY A 2 -2.86 22.04 22.71
CA GLY A 2 -1.48 22.48 22.56
C GLY A 2 -0.97 22.06 21.18
N HIS A 3 -0.59 23.00 20.34
CA HIS A 3 0.33 22.76 19.26
C HIS A 3 1.68 22.37 19.88
N GLU A 4 1.96 21.09 20.00
CA GLU A 4 3.31 20.64 20.27
C GLU A 4 4.17 20.98 19.05
N GLY A 5 5.04 21.96 19.23
CA GLY A 5 5.81 22.55 18.16
C GLY A 5 6.82 21.57 17.55
N THR A 6 7.02 21.67 16.26
CA THR A 6 8.13 21.07 15.51
C THR A 6 9.42 21.28 16.27
N LYS A 7 10.16 20.20 16.60
CA LYS A 7 11.49 20.32 17.19
C LYS A 7 12.43 20.92 16.15
N TYR A 8 13.15 21.95 16.53
CA TYR A 8 14.20 22.57 15.71
C TYR A 8 15.57 22.17 16.26
N GLY A 9 16.52 21.91 15.39
CA GLY A 9 17.92 21.76 15.75
C GLY A 9 18.52 23.08 16.25
N GLU A 10 19.75 23.05 16.75
CA GLU A 10 20.46 24.24 17.23
C GLU A 10 20.63 25.33 16.15
N ASP A 11 20.54 24.95 14.88
CA ASP A 11 20.58 25.83 13.70
C ASP A 11 19.17 26.34 13.27
N GLY A 12 18.13 26.09 14.06
CA GLY A 12 16.76 26.53 13.78
C GLY A 12 16.06 25.75 12.67
N ARG A 13 16.61 24.63 12.19
CA ARG A 13 15.98 23.76 11.18
C ARG A 13 15.14 22.69 11.85
N PRO A 14 14.04 22.23 11.21
CA PRO A 14 13.28 21.07 11.69
C PRO A 14 14.19 19.86 11.78
N THR A 15 14.19 19.17 12.91
CA THR A 15 14.92 17.90 13.05
C THR A 15 14.12 16.80 12.35
N CYS A 16 14.78 16.05 11.47
CA CYS A 16 14.22 14.87 10.83
C CYS A 16 15.04 13.66 11.25
N ASP A 17 14.42 12.74 11.97
CA ASP A 17 15.07 11.54 12.50
C ASP A 17 14.82 10.30 11.64
N CYS A 18 13.75 10.33 10.83
CA CYS A 18 13.36 9.21 10.00
C CYS A 18 12.71 9.66 8.69
N LEU A 19 13.04 8.94 7.62
CA LEU A 19 12.38 9.04 6.31
C LEU A 19 11.63 7.75 6.01
N LEU A 20 10.33 7.89 5.70
CA LEU A 20 9.50 6.80 5.19
C LEU A 20 9.37 6.95 3.67
N PHE A 21 9.84 5.96 2.96
CA PHE A 21 9.77 5.94 1.49
C PHE A 21 8.66 4.99 1.05
N ASP A 22 7.78 5.48 0.20
CA ASP A 22 6.97 4.57 -0.61
C ASP A 22 7.87 3.85 -1.61
N LEU A 23 7.45 2.68 -2.07
CA LEU A 23 8.23 1.86 -2.99
C LEU A 23 7.78 2.09 -4.44
N ASP A 24 6.51 1.78 -4.69
CA ASP A 24 5.96 1.71 -6.03
C ASP A 24 5.78 3.11 -6.62
N ASP A 25 6.29 3.31 -7.84
CA ASP A 25 6.27 4.60 -8.53
C ASP A 25 6.96 5.76 -7.76
N THR A 26 7.74 5.42 -6.71
CA THR A 26 8.53 6.34 -5.90
C THR A 26 10.03 6.00 -5.96
N LEU A 27 10.43 4.79 -5.56
CA LEU A 27 11.83 4.32 -5.63
C LEU A 27 12.20 3.78 -7.03
N TYR A 28 11.24 3.70 -7.90
CA TYR A 28 11.42 3.47 -9.33
C TYR A 28 10.31 4.22 -10.10
N PRO A 29 10.58 4.61 -11.36
CA PRO A 29 9.66 5.48 -12.08
C PRO A 29 8.42 4.74 -12.57
N VAL A 30 7.29 5.45 -12.67
CA VAL A 30 6.04 4.99 -13.32
C VAL A 30 6.31 4.42 -14.72
N ALA A 31 7.30 4.99 -15.44
CA ALA A 31 7.71 4.54 -16.77
C ALA A 31 8.27 3.11 -16.82
N SER A 32 8.56 2.48 -15.65
CA SER A 32 8.91 1.06 -15.58
C SER A 32 7.78 0.16 -16.09
N GLY A 33 6.53 0.62 -16.00
CA GLY A 33 5.32 -0.11 -16.38
C GLY A 33 4.87 -1.17 -15.38
N ILE A 34 5.56 -1.31 -14.23
CA ILE A 34 5.18 -2.27 -13.18
C ILE A 34 3.78 -1.97 -12.66
N GLY A 35 3.45 -0.69 -12.38
CA GLY A 35 2.11 -0.30 -11.91
C GLY A 35 1.00 -0.67 -12.90
N LEU A 36 1.25 -0.59 -14.21
CA LEU A 36 0.30 -1.05 -15.24
C LEU A 36 0.11 -2.57 -15.21
N ASP A 37 1.20 -3.33 -15.02
CA ASP A 37 1.13 -4.78 -14.89
C ASP A 37 0.36 -5.18 -13.62
N VAL A 38 0.58 -4.48 -12.49
CA VAL A 38 -0.19 -4.66 -11.25
C VAL A 38 -1.68 -4.45 -11.49
N MET A 39 -2.05 -3.32 -12.07
CA MET A 39 -3.46 -3.00 -12.37
C MET A 39 -4.11 -4.05 -13.28
N LYS A 40 -3.39 -4.49 -14.32
CA LYS A 40 -3.85 -5.56 -15.21
C LYS A 40 -4.08 -6.87 -14.45
N ASN A 41 -3.11 -7.30 -13.64
CA ASN A 41 -3.21 -8.54 -12.86
C ASN A 41 -4.34 -8.49 -11.84
N ILE A 42 -4.60 -7.33 -11.21
CA ILE A 42 -5.75 -7.13 -10.32
C ILE A 42 -7.06 -7.33 -11.07
N GLN A 43 -7.22 -6.74 -12.26
CA GLN A 43 -8.43 -6.90 -13.06
C GLN A 43 -8.63 -8.35 -13.52
N GLU A 44 -7.55 -9.04 -13.89
CA GLU A 44 -7.60 -10.46 -14.22
C GLU A 44 -8.03 -11.29 -12.99
N TYR A 45 -7.50 -10.99 -11.80
CA TYR A 45 -7.93 -11.64 -10.56
C TYR A 45 -9.42 -11.42 -10.27
N MET A 46 -9.88 -10.17 -10.42
CA MET A 46 -11.30 -9.83 -10.24
C MET A 46 -12.21 -10.65 -11.14
N VAL A 47 -11.81 -10.85 -12.40
CA VAL A 47 -12.60 -11.63 -13.37
C VAL A 47 -12.48 -13.14 -13.11
N GLU A 48 -11.26 -13.66 -13.01
CA GLU A 48 -10.99 -15.09 -13.00
C GLU A 48 -11.30 -15.76 -11.65
N LYS A 49 -11.01 -15.05 -10.55
CA LYS A 49 -11.13 -15.59 -9.20
C LYS A 49 -12.39 -15.15 -8.46
N LEU A 50 -12.85 -13.91 -8.70
CA LEU A 50 -14.01 -13.36 -8.01
C LEU A 50 -15.29 -13.38 -8.86
N GLY A 51 -15.19 -13.73 -10.15
CA GLY A 51 -16.34 -13.80 -11.05
C GLY A 51 -16.96 -12.43 -11.39
N ILE A 52 -16.17 -11.35 -11.24
CA ILE A 52 -16.64 -10.01 -11.59
C ILE A 52 -16.67 -9.88 -13.12
N ASP A 53 -17.75 -9.28 -13.65
CA ASP A 53 -17.87 -9.10 -15.08
C ASP A 53 -16.73 -8.25 -15.64
N LYS A 54 -16.13 -8.72 -16.74
CA LYS A 54 -15.00 -8.06 -17.39
C LYS A 54 -15.33 -6.64 -17.85
N SER A 55 -16.59 -6.39 -18.23
CA SER A 55 -17.04 -5.08 -18.72
C SER A 55 -16.96 -3.98 -17.64
N VAL A 56 -17.08 -4.35 -16.36
CA VAL A 56 -17.04 -3.41 -15.23
C VAL A 56 -15.74 -3.48 -14.42
N SER A 57 -14.91 -4.49 -14.64
CA SER A 57 -13.73 -4.76 -13.81
C SER A 57 -12.75 -3.61 -13.77
N HIS A 58 -12.54 -2.92 -14.88
CA HIS A 58 -11.62 -1.78 -14.96
C HIS A 58 -12.10 -0.58 -14.12
N GLU A 59 -13.35 -0.17 -14.31
CA GLU A 59 -13.94 0.97 -13.60
C GLU A 59 -14.05 0.67 -12.10
N LEU A 60 -14.48 -0.53 -11.75
CA LEU A 60 -14.58 -0.97 -10.36
C LEU A 60 -13.20 -1.02 -9.69
N CYS A 61 -12.17 -1.51 -10.38
CA CYS A 61 -10.80 -1.52 -9.88
C CYS A 61 -10.33 -0.10 -9.49
N ILE A 62 -10.51 0.87 -10.39
CA ILE A 62 -10.13 2.27 -10.14
C ILE A 62 -10.98 2.89 -9.02
N LEU A 63 -12.27 2.63 -9.01
CA LEU A 63 -13.20 3.15 -8.01
C LEU A 63 -12.81 2.68 -6.60
N LEU A 64 -12.60 1.38 -6.43
CA LEU A 64 -12.19 0.79 -5.15
C LEU A 64 -10.83 1.31 -4.69
N TYR A 65 -9.86 1.44 -5.60
CA TYR A 65 -8.57 2.06 -5.30
C TYR A 65 -8.73 3.49 -4.75
N LYS A 66 -9.54 4.32 -5.43
CA LYS A 66 -9.77 5.72 -5.02
C LYS A 66 -10.45 5.84 -3.65
N GLN A 67 -11.39 4.93 -3.35
CA GLN A 67 -12.17 5.01 -2.11
C GLN A 67 -11.44 4.40 -0.91
N TYR A 68 -10.61 3.38 -1.11
CA TYR A 68 -10.02 2.59 -0.03
C TYR A 68 -8.49 2.57 0.01
N GLY A 69 -7.82 3.25 -0.92
CA GLY A 69 -6.36 3.31 -1.01
C GLY A 69 -5.73 2.13 -1.76
N THR A 70 -6.37 0.95 -1.77
CA THR A 70 -6.03 -0.17 -2.64
C THR A 70 -7.30 -0.85 -3.14
N THR A 71 -7.27 -1.42 -4.34
CA THR A 71 -8.39 -2.22 -4.87
C THR A 71 -8.68 -3.42 -3.97
N MET A 72 -7.65 -4.07 -3.42
CA MET A 72 -7.76 -5.18 -2.48
C MET A 72 -8.56 -4.80 -1.23
N ALA A 73 -8.24 -3.66 -0.60
CA ALA A 73 -8.96 -3.15 0.55
C ALA A 73 -10.43 -2.84 0.22
N GLY A 74 -10.68 -2.29 -0.96
CA GLY A 74 -12.02 -2.02 -1.45
C GLY A 74 -12.83 -3.30 -1.71
N LEU A 75 -12.26 -4.30 -2.37
CA LEU A 75 -12.90 -5.59 -2.60
C LEU A 75 -13.34 -6.24 -1.28
N ARG A 76 -12.46 -6.21 -0.27
CA ARG A 76 -12.78 -6.72 1.07
C ARG A 76 -13.88 -5.90 1.75
N ALA A 77 -13.84 -4.58 1.62
CA ALA A 77 -14.85 -3.69 2.18
C ALA A 77 -16.24 -3.98 1.61
N VAL A 78 -16.36 -4.11 0.29
CA VAL A 78 -17.66 -4.35 -0.35
C VAL A 78 -18.15 -5.80 -0.23
N GLY A 79 -17.39 -6.71 0.41
CA GLY A 79 -17.87 -8.04 0.79
C GLY A 79 -17.22 -9.22 0.07
N TYR A 80 -16.36 -9.01 -0.93
CA TYR A 80 -15.64 -10.12 -1.57
C TYR A 80 -14.73 -10.82 -0.58
N GLN A 81 -14.77 -12.16 -0.57
CA GLN A 81 -13.97 -13.01 0.28
C GLN A 81 -12.91 -13.73 -0.57
N PHE A 82 -11.65 -13.62 -0.18
CA PHE A 82 -10.52 -14.28 -0.84
C PHE A 82 -9.33 -14.36 0.10
N ASP A 83 -8.43 -15.26 -0.21
CA ASP A 83 -7.16 -15.42 0.49
C ASP A 83 -6.19 -14.31 0.06
N TYR A 84 -5.49 -13.70 1.03
CA TYR A 84 -4.58 -12.60 0.75
C TYR A 84 -3.29 -13.06 0.07
N ASP A 85 -2.80 -14.25 0.42
CA ASP A 85 -1.60 -14.80 -0.19
C ASP A 85 -1.87 -15.24 -1.65
N ASP A 86 -3.08 -15.82 -1.92
CA ASP A 86 -3.52 -16.11 -3.30
C ASP A 86 -3.62 -14.82 -4.13
N PHE A 87 -4.19 -13.76 -3.56
CA PHE A 87 -4.28 -12.46 -4.24
C PHE A 87 -2.89 -11.91 -4.57
N HIS A 88 -1.99 -11.83 -3.58
CA HIS A 88 -0.64 -11.30 -3.79
C HIS A 88 0.19 -12.19 -4.72
N GLY A 89 0.08 -13.50 -4.58
CA GLY A 89 0.73 -14.47 -5.47
C GLY A 89 0.29 -14.32 -6.93
N PHE A 90 -1.00 -14.07 -7.16
CA PHE A 90 -1.55 -13.84 -8.50
C PHE A 90 -1.14 -12.48 -9.05
N VAL A 91 -1.24 -11.42 -8.26
CA VAL A 91 -1.01 -10.04 -8.69
C VAL A 91 0.48 -9.74 -8.81
N HIS A 92 1.26 -9.93 -7.73
CA HIS A 92 2.66 -9.57 -7.68
C HIS A 92 3.58 -10.70 -8.15
N GLY A 93 3.17 -11.97 -7.97
CA GLY A 93 3.96 -13.12 -8.39
C GLY A 93 4.23 -13.20 -9.90
N ARG A 94 3.40 -12.54 -10.71
CA ARG A 94 3.44 -12.55 -12.19
C ARG A 94 4.12 -11.31 -12.78
N LEU A 95 4.65 -10.39 -11.95
CA LEU A 95 5.26 -9.15 -12.41
C LEU A 95 6.61 -9.40 -13.09
N ALA A 96 6.87 -8.63 -14.14
CA ALA A 96 8.12 -8.63 -14.89
C ALA A 96 9.19 -7.77 -14.19
N TYR A 97 9.70 -8.24 -13.04
CA TYR A 97 10.69 -7.50 -12.24
C TYR A 97 12.00 -7.19 -12.98
N GLU A 98 12.28 -7.85 -14.09
CA GLU A 98 13.42 -7.52 -14.97
C GLU A 98 13.32 -6.14 -15.61
N LYS A 99 12.15 -5.52 -15.62
CA LYS A 99 11.95 -4.12 -16.01
C LYS A 99 12.61 -3.14 -15.04
N LEU A 100 12.72 -3.50 -13.76
CA LEU A 100 13.39 -2.70 -12.76
C LEU A 100 14.91 -2.80 -12.93
N LYS A 101 15.57 -1.66 -12.92
CA LYS A 101 17.01 -1.56 -13.10
C LYS A 101 17.63 -0.77 -11.93
N PRO A 102 18.83 -1.14 -11.48
CA PRO A 102 19.56 -0.36 -10.49
C PRO A 102 19.76 1.08 -10.96
N ASP A 103 19.57 2.02 -10.03
CA ASP A 103 19.89 3.44 -10.21
C ASP A 103 21.03 3.84 -9.26
N PRO A 104 22.27 3.95 -9.75
CA PRO A 104 23.41 4.36 -8.93
C PRO A 104 23.27 5.74 -8.32
N VAL A 105 22.54 6.66 -8.98
CA VAL A 105 22.32 8.01 -8.44
C VAL A 105 21.39 7.95 -7.24
N LEU A 106 20.26 7.29 -7.37
CA LEU A 106 19.34 7.05 -6.25
C LEU A 106 20.04 6.36 -5.08
N ARG A 107 20.78 5.28 -5.37
CA ARG A 107 21.52 4.53 -4.35
C ARG A 107 22.52 5.44 -3.60
N ASN A 108 23.31 6.23 -4.31
CA ASN A 108 24.27 7.14 -3.71
C ASN A 108 23.59 8.20 -2.84
N ILE A 109 22.45 8.74 -3.27
CA ILE A 109 21.64 9.68 -2.46
C ILE A 109 21.18 8.98 -1.18
N LEU A 110 20.58 7.79 -1.28
CA LEU A 110 20.10 7.04 -0.11
C LEU A 110 21.24 6.76 0.90
N LEU A 111 22.42 6.37 0.42
CA LEU A 111 23.57 6.10 1.28
C LEU A 111 24.17 7.38 1.91
N SER A 112 24.05 8.53 1.24
CA SER A 112 24.56 9.81 1.76
C SER A 112 23.70 10.40 2.88
N LEU A 113 22.46 9.94 3.06
CA LEU A 113 21.55 10.44 4.09
C LEU A 113 21.84 9.76 5.44
N PRO A 114 22.35 10.49 6.45
CA PRO A 114 22.69 9.94 7.77
C PRO A 114 21.45 9.82 8.68
N ILE A 115 20.28 9.54 8.11
CA ILE A 115 18.99 9.49 8.79
C ILE A 115 18.44 8.08 8.66
N ARG A 116 17.65 7.61 9.63
CA ARG A 116 16.91 6.35 9.53
C ARG A 116 16.05 6.36 8.26
N LYS A 117 16.06 5.28 7.52
CA LYS A 117 15.25 5.11 6.30
C LYS A 117 14.51 3.80 6.36
N LEU A 118 13.19 3.84 6.17
CA LEU A 118 12.36 2.66 6.04
C LEU A 118 11.54 2.77 4.76
N VAL A 119 11.24 1.62 4.19
CA VAL A 119 10.23 1.53 3.12
C VAL A 119 8.87 1.31 3.78
N PHE A 120 7.84 2.03 3.30
CA PHE A 120 6.46 1.84 3.70
C PHE A 120 5.58 1.68 2.46
N THR A 121 5.23 0.45 2.13
CA THR A 121 4.47 0.08 0.93
C THR A 121 3.15 -0.61 1.27
N ASN A 122 2.15 -0.45 0.39
CA ASN A 122 0.91 -1.24 0.42
C ASN A 122 1.08 -2.63 -0.21
N GLY A 123 2.21 -2.88 -0.87
CA GLY A 123 2.55 -4.18 -1.42
C GLY A 123 2.93 -5.20 -0.34
N ASP A 124 2.90 -6.48 -0.71
CA ASP A 124 3.33 -7.57 0.15
C ASP A 124 4.85 -7.64 0.31
N ARG A 125 5.31 -8.39 1.30
CA ARG A 125 6.73 -8.54 1.64
C ARG A 125 7.55 -9.10 0.47
N LEU A 126 7.00 -10.06 -0.26
CA LEU A 126 7.71 -10.70 -1.36
C LEU A 126 7.90 -9.75 -2.54
N HIS A 127 6.86 -8.95 -2.85
CA HIS A 127 6.96 -7.88 -3.85
C HIS A 127 8.03 -6.86 -3.46
N ALA A 128 7.97 -6.35 -2.24
CA ALA A 128 8.95 -5.36 -1.75
C ALA A 128 10.39 -5.89 -1.83
N SER A 129 10.62 -7.12 -1.36
CA SER A 129 11.94 -7.74 -1.43
C SER A 129 12.44 -7.90 -2.86
N ARG A 130 11.60 -8.40 -3.78
CA ARG A 130 11.97 -8.56 -5.20
C ARG A 130 12.29 -7.23 -5.86
N ALA A 131 11.44 -6.21 -5.64
CA ALA A 131 11.64 -4.89 -6.22
C ALA A 131 12.95 -4.24 -5.71
N MET A 132 13.16 -4.20 -4.39
CA MET A 132 14.35 -3.61 -3.79
C MET A 132 15.64 -4.31 -4.23
N LYS A 133 15.60 -5.65 -4.33
CA LYS A 133 16.72 -6.46 -4.85
C LYS A 133 17.06 -6.11 -6.28
N ARG A 134 16.05 -5.95 -7.14
CA ARG A 134 16.27 -5.56 -8.55
C ARG A 134 16.79 -4.16 -8.69
N LEU A 135 16.40 -3.26 -7.80
CA LEU A 135 16.89 -1.89 -7.73
C LEU A 135 18.29 -1.77 -7.10
N GLY A 136 18.75 -2.81 -6.38
CA GLY A 136 20.04 -2.82 -5.69
C GLY A 136 20.09 -1.86 -4.51
N ILE A 137 19.00 -1.70 -3.76
CA ILE A 137 18.85 -0.74 -2.66
C ILE A 137 18.44 -1.38 -1.33
N GLU A 138 18.46 -2.70 -1.21
CA GLU A 138 18.02 -3.42 0.00
C GLU A 138 18.78 -2.95 1.25
N ASP A 139 20.08 -2.76 1.13
CA ASP A 139 20.99 -2.34 2.21
C ASP A 139 20.95 -0.82 2.51
N CYS A 140 20.17 -0.06 1.76
CA CYS A 140 19.98 1.37 2.02
C CYS A 140 18.93 1.66 3.10
N PHE A 141 18.14 0.66 3.49
CA PHE A 141 17.01 0.80 4.40
C PHE A 141 17.17 -0.08 5.64
N GLU A 142 16.71 0.43 6.78
CA GLU A 142 16.70 -0.28 8.05
C GLU A 142 15.65 -1.41 8.07
N GLY A 143 14.54 -1.22 7.35
CA GLY A 143 13.46 -2.18 7.29
C GLY A 143 12.36 -1.80 6.31
N VAL A 144 11.37 -2.70 6.23
CA VAL A 144 10.21 -2.56 5.34
C VAL A 144 8.92 -2.76 6.14
N LEU A 145 8.05 -1.78 6.10
CA LEU A 145 6.67 -1.85 6.54
C LEU A 145 5.81 -2.17 5.31
N CYS A 146 5.27 -3.36 5.25
CA CYS A 146 4.53 -3.90 4.11
C CYS A 146 3.13 -4.36 4.51
N PHE A 147 2.39 -4.93 3.60
CA PHE A 147 1.03 -5.40 3.84
C PHE A 147 0.94 -6.29 5.10
N GLU A 148 1.77 -7.32 5.23
CA GLU A 148 1.72 -8.26 6.36
C GLU A 148 2.15 -7.63 7.68
N THR A 149 2.89 -6.52 7.63
CA THR A 149 3.26 -5.75 8.83
C THR A 149 2.03 -5.12 9.48
N LEU A 150 1.11 -4.59 8.65
CA LEU A 150 -0.11 -3.95 9.11
C LEU A 150 -1.28 -4.92 9.26
N ASN A 151 -1.27 -6.01 8.51
CA ASN A 151 -2.35 -6.99 8.44
C ASN A 151 -1.80 -8.39 8.75
N PRO A 152 -1.34 -8.65 9.96
CA PRO A 152 -0.82 -9.97 10.32
C PRO A 152 -1.92 -11.03 10.20
N PRO A 153 -1.57 -12.28 9.88
CA PRO A 153 -2.52 -13.38 9.77
C PRO A 153 -3.37 -13.48 11.04
N SER A 154 -4.70 -13.43 10.88
CA SER A 154 -5.61 -13.61 12.01
C SER A 154 -5.84 -15.10 12.25
N PRO A 155 -5.78 -15.59 13.49
CA PRO A 155 -6.09 -16.98 13.82
C PRO A 155 -7.59 -17.29 13.68
N THR A 156 -8.44 -16.30 13.53
CA THR A 156 -9.88 -16.48 13.36
C THR A 156 -10.23 -16.75 11.91
N PRO A 157 -10.88 -17.90 11.60
CA PRO A 157 -11.38 -18.16 10.25
C PRO A 157 -12.35 -17.04 9.82
N VAL A 158 -12.19 -16.58 8.58
CA VAL A 158 -13.18 -15.66 7.99
C VAL A 158 -14.53 -16.38 7.98
N PRO A 159 -15.61 -15.80 8.52
CA PRO A 159 -16.92 -16.44 8.51
C PRO A 159 -17.32 -16.79 7.08
N SER A 160 -17.70 -18.06 6.85
CA SER A 160 -18.13 -18.58 5.54
C SER A 160 -19.56 -18.17 5.13
N ASN A 161 -20.17 -17.25 5.87
CA ASN A 161 -21.50 -16.77 5.51
C ASN A 161 -21.45 -16.01 4.19
N LYS A 162 -22.39 -16.27 3.29
CA LYS A 162 -22.58 -15.46 2.09
C LYS A 162 -22.79 -14.01 2.52
N VAL A 163 -21.75 -13.22 2.40
CA VAL A 163 -21.84 -11.78 2.61
C VAL A 163 -22.45 -11.20 1.33
N GLU A 164 -23.51 -10.44 1.48
CA GLU A 164 -24.10 -9.71 0.37
C GLU A 164 -23.07 -8.69 -0.14
N ILE A 165 -22.86 -8.69 -1.46
CA ILE A 165 -21.92 -7.74 -2.07
C ILE A 165 -22.57 -6.36 -2.11
N PHE A 166 -21.92 -5.38 -1.49
CA PHE A 166 -22.37 -3.99 -1.50
C PHE A 166 -22.13 -3.38 -2.89
N ASP A 167 -23.19 -2.90 -3.52
CA ASP A 167 -23.12 -2.23 -4.82
C ASP A 167 -22.63 -0.78 -4.67
N ILE A 168 -21.30 -0.63 -4.61
CA ILE A 168 -20.65 0.66 -4.44
C ILE A 168 -20.90 1.59 -5.63
N VAL A 169 -21.03 1.06 -6.84
CA VAL A 169 -21.27 1.87 -8.05
C VAL A 169 -22.64 2.53 -7.98
N LYS A 170 -23.68 1.73 -7.65
CA LYS A 170 -25.05 2.22 -7.45
C LYS A 170 -25.09 3.24 -6.31
N HIS A 171 -24.43 2.92 -5.18
CA HIS A 171 -24.45 3.79 -4.00
C HIS A 171 -23.83 5.17 -4.29
N LEU A 172 -22.69 5.22 -5.00
CA LEU A 172 -22.05 6.50 -5.34
C LEU A 172 -22.80 7.29 -6.40
N ALA A 173 -23.51 6.60 -7.31
CA ALA A 173 -24.39 7.26 -8.30
C ALA A 173 -25.66 7.84 -7.66
N HIS A 174 -26.22 7.12 -6.69
CA HIS A 174 -27.47 7.46 -6.01
C HIS A 174 -27.34 7.23 -4.50
N PRO A 175 -26.68 8.14 -3.76
CA PRO A 175 -26.46 7.97 -2.31
C PRO A 175 -27.80 7.91 -1.56
N GLU A 176 -27.99 6.86 -0.78
CA GLU A 176 -29.15 6.74 0.12
C GLU A 176 -28.83 7.43 1.45
N PRO A 177 -29.72 8.30 1.98
CA PRO A 177 -29.51 8.96 3.25
C PRO A 177 -29.28 7.99 4.40
N GLY A 178 -28.20 8.17 5.16
CA GLY A 178 -27.88 7.32 6.31
C GLY A 178 -27.13 6.01 5.98
N VAL A 179 -26.86 5.73 4.72
CA VAL A 179 -26.03 4.59 4.30
C VAL A 179 -24.60 5.08 4.10
N GLU A 180 -23.68 4.58 4.93
CA GLU A 180 -22.24 4.85 4.80
C GLU A 180 -21.57 3.75 3.96
N LEU A 181 -20.43 4.11 3.33
CA LEU A 181 -19.58 3.12 2.68
C LEU A 181 -19.06 2.09 3.70
N PRO A 182 -19.09 0.80 3.38
CA PRO A 182 -18.57 -0.23 4.27
C PRO A 182 -17.07 -0.03 4.54
N ARG A 183 -16.65 -0.30 5.78
CA ARG A 183 -15.25 -0.16 6.18
C ARG A 183 -14.43 -1.36 5.72
N SER A 184 -13.21 -1.10 5.28
CA SER A 184 -12.28 -2.17 4.95
C SER A 184 -11.70 -2.80 6.22
N PRO A 185 -11.59 -4.14 6.29
CA PRO A 185 -10.82 -4.79 7.34
C PRO A 185 -9.30 -4.68 7.11
N ILE A 186 -8.88 -4.20 5.95
CA ILE A 186 -7.46 -4.05 5.58
C ILE A 186 -6.96 -2.66 5.94
N LEU A 187 -5.87 -2.59 6.68
CA LEU A 187 -5.11 -1.38 6.94
C LEU A 187 -4.12 -1.12 5.81
N CYS A 188 -4.26 0.01 5.13
CA CYS A 188 -3.36 0.42 4.04
C CYS A 188 -3.30 1.95 3.93
N LYS A 189 -2.24 2.49 3.32
CA LYS A 189 -2.17 3.91 2.93
C LYS A 189 -3.32 4.22 1.95
N PRO A 190 -3.93 5.41 2.00
CA PRO A 190 -3.59 6.59 2.82
C PRO A 190 -4.37 6.67 4.16
N ASN A 191 -4.94 5.56 4.65
CA ASN A 191 -5.70 5.55 5.90
C ASN A 191 -4.81 6.01 7.07
N ILE A 192 -5.33 6.97 7.90
CA ILE A 192 -4.58 7.54 9.01
C ILE A 192 -4.26 6.50 10.09
N ASP A 193 -5.16 5.54 10.34
CA ASP A 193 -4.92 4.47 11.32
C ASP A 193 -3.78 3.56 10.87
N ALA A 194 -3.68 3.30 9.55
CA ALA A 194 -2.57 2.56 8.97
C ALA A 194 -1.24 3.30 9.15
N MET A 195 -1.24 4.63 8.92
CA MET A 195 -0.06 5.47 9.13
C MET A 195 0.38 5.47 10.60
N LEU A 196 -0.55 5.73 11.53
CA LEU A 196 -0.26 5.75 12.96
C LEU A 196 0.21 4.38 13.47
N HIS A 197 -0.40 3.29 12.96
CA HIS A 197 0.01 1.93 13.32
C HIS A 197 1.43 1.62 12.81
N ALA A 198 1.75 2.00 11.58
CA ALA A 198 3.09 1.84 11.01
C ALA A 198 4.16 2.59 11.81
N LEU A 199 3.91 3.85 12.17
CA LEU A 199 4.81 4.67 12.99
C LEU A 199 5.07 4.03 14.36
N LYS A 200 4.01 3.50 15.00
CA LYS A 200 4.12 2.82 16.29
C LYS A 200 4.94 1.53 16.19
N LEU A 201 4.70 0.70 15.17
CA LEU A 201 5.43 -0.55 14.97
C LEU A 201 6.93 -0.33 14.71
N ALA A 202 7.27 0.76 14.02
CA ALA A 202 8.66 1.10 13.70
C ALA A 202 9.34 1.94 14.79
N ASP A 203 8.66 2.25 15.89
CA ASP A 203 9.13 3.14 16.96
C ASP A 203 9.64 4.49 16.40
N ILE A 204 8.76 5.16 15.67
CA ILE A 204 9.05 6.40 14.95
C ILE A 204 8.20 7.54 15.49
N ASN A 205 8.84 8.69 15.76
CA ASN A 205 8.15 9.90 16.15
C ASN A 205 7.54 10.61 14.93
N PRO A 206 6.21 10.75 14.85
CA PRO A 206 5.56 11.40 13.71
C PRO A 206 5.95 12.89 13.52
N GLN A 207 6.40 13.57 14.59
CA GLN A 207 6.79 14.98 14.52
C GLN A 207 8.16 15.21 13.88
N THR A 208 9.01 14.17 13.82
CA THR A 208 10.34 14.23 13.25
C THR A 208 10.50 13.26 12.06
N THR A 209 9.39 12.86 11.46
CA THR A 209 9.36 11.94 10.33
C THR A 209 8.81 12.62 9.08
N VAL A 210 9.49 12.41 7.96
CA VAL A 210 9.01 12.81 6.63
C VAL A 210 8.66 11.55 5.85
N SER A 211 7.45 11.53 5.27
CA SER A 211 7.02 10.48 4.33
C SER A 211 7.07 11.03 2.91
N THR A 212 7.68 10.26 2.02
CA THR A 212 7.59 10.49 0.57
C THR A 212 6.45 9.64 0.01
N LYS A 213 5.82 10.15 -1.00
CA LYS A 213 4.88 9.41 -1.81
C LYS A 213 5.54 9.11 -3.13
#